data_a7c62a48a2817454ad848e5cd8edd2bd
#
_entry.id   a7c62a48a2817454ad848e5cd8edd2bd
#
_cell.length_a   1.000
_cell.length_b   1.000
_cell.length_c   1.000
_cell.angle_alpha   90.00
_cell.angle_beta   90.00
_cell.angle_gamma   90.00
#
_symmetry.space_group_name_H-M   'P 1'
#
loop_
_entity.id
_entity.type
_entity.pdbx_description
1 polymer ?
#
loop_
_entity_poly.entity_id
_entity_poly.type
_entity_poly.pdbx_seq_one_letter_code
_entity_poly.pdbx_strand_id
1 'polypeptide(L)'
;MTTEQYEMVSLSISEYTINKIRREVEKQLEYVVSERIGEDKSMYGDLDLDVEVDDEILPVHVIYDAYDGTTVTYGDYFTPDYVDGSIEVKYEVEVYDEDGIEMCKFNDSFEFE
;
A
#
# COMPACT_ATOMS: atom_id res chain seq x y z
N MET A 1 21.77 -8.61 2.41
CA MET A 1 20.98 -8.57 2.37
C MET A 1 20.27 -7.89 2.40
N THR A 2 20.13 -7.60 2.20
CA THR A 2 19.37 -7.10 2.32
C THR A 2 18.43 -7.19 2.76
N THR A 3 18.19 -7.07 2.74
CA THR A 3 17.12 -7.34 3.26
C THR A 3 17.20 -7.57 4.58
N GLU A 4 18.11 -7.23 5.17
CA GLU A 4 18.35 -7.63 6.45
C GLU A 4 17.40 -7.14 7.42
N GLN A 5 16.88 -5.93 7.29
CA GLN A 5 16.07 -5.37 8.33
C GLN A 5 14.78 -6.15 8.54
N TYR A 6 14.11 -6.54 7.51
CA TYR A 6 12.89 -7.27 7.76
C TYR A 6 13.14 -8.76 7.86
N GLU A 7 14.29 -9.22 7.45
CA GLU A 7 14.57 -10.61 7.65
C GLU A 7 14.72 -10.94 9.12
N MET A 8 15.16 -9.99 9.92
CA MET A 8 15.20 -10.20 11.36
C MET A 8 13.81 -10.28 11.92
N VAL A 9 12.96 -9.38 11.52
CA VAL A 9 11.59 -9.31 12.04
C VAL A 9 10.75 -10.45 11.53
N SER A 10 11.02 -10.94 10.34
CA SER A 10 10.17 -11.91 9.71
C SER A 10 10.56 -13.35 9.94
N LEU A 11 11.32 -13.63 10.97
CA LEU A 11 11.71 -14.99 11.27
C LEU A 11 10.51 -15.91 11.49
N SER A 12 9.40 -15.37 11.95
CA SER A 12 8.21 -16.16 12.21
C SER A 12 7.21 -16.15 11.05
N ILE A 13 7.57 -15.51 9.93
CA ILE A 13 6.64 -15.38 8.81
C ILE A 13 7.42 -15.49 7.52
N SER A 14 6.91 -16.25 6.56
CA SER A 14 7.63 -16.52 5.34
C SER A 14 7.50 -15.36 4.35
N GLU A 15 8.43 -15.32 3.39
CA GLU A 15 8.38 -14.34 2.32
C GLU A 15 7.11 -14.49 1.48
N TYR A 16 6.67 -15.73 1.28
CA TYR A 16 5.42 -15.99 0.58
C TYR A 16 4.25 -15.29 1.27
N THR A 17 4.19 -15.41 2.59
CA THR A 17 3.14 -14.78 3.38
C THR A 17 3.21 -13.26 3.29
N ILE A 18 4.43 -12.72 3.39
CA ILE A 18 4.62 -11.27 3.28
C ILE A 18 4.17 -10.78 1.91
N ASN A 19 4.49 -11.49 0.85
CA ASN A 19 4.10 -11.10 -0.49
C ASN A 19 2.59 -11.15 -0.68
N LYS A 20 1.94 -12.13 -0.07
CA LYS A 20 0.50 -12.24 -0.14
C LYS A 20 -0.18 -11.09 0.60
N ILE A 21 0.33 -10.75 1.77
CA ILE A 21 -0.18 -9.62 2.55
C ILE A 21 0.03 -8.33 1.76
N ARG A 22 1.21 -8.13 1.18
CA ARG A 22 1.50 -6.95 0.38
C ARG A 22 0.50 -6.78 -0.75
N ARG A 23 0.21 -7.85 -1.44
CA ARG A 23 -0.72 -7.82 -2.57
C ARG A 23 -2.13 -7.39 -2.14
N GLU A 24 -2.60 -7.96 -1.04
CA GLU A 24 -3.92 -7.60 -0.52
C GLU A 24 -3.96 -6.17 -0.02
N VAL A 25 -2.90 -5.73 0.66
CA VAL A 25 -2.80 -4.36 1.15
C VAL A 25 -2.82 -3.38 -0.03
N GLU A 26 -2.03 -3.63 -1.06
CA GLU A 26 -1.98 -2.72 -2.20
C GLU A 26 -3.31 -2.66 -2.93
N LYS A 27 -4.00 -3.78 -3.03
CA LYS A 27 -5.31 -3.82 -3.65
C LYS A 27 -6.32 -2.98 -2.88
N GLN A 28 -6.33 -3.09 -1.56
CA GLN A 28 -7.24 -2.31 -0.73
C GLN A 28 -6.88 -0.83 -0.74
N LEU A 29 -5.59 -0.51 -0.70
CA LEU A 29 -5.16 0.88 -0.73
C LEU A 29 -5.49 1.55 -2.06
N GLU A 30 -5.33 0.83 -3.16
CA GLU A 30 -5.70 1.37 -4.47
C GLU A 30 -7.18 1.75 -4.47
N TYR A 31 -8.02 0.89 -3.95
CA TYR A 31 -9.45 1.14 -3.88
C TYR A 31 -9.77 2.35 -2.99
N VAL A 32 -9.23 2.36 -1.77
CA VAL A 32 -9.51 3.41 -0.80
C VAL A 32 -9.01 4.77 -1.30
N VAL A 33 -7.80 4.80 -1.83
CA VAL A 33 -7.20 6.04 -2.30
C VAL A 33 -7.94 6.56 -3.52
N SER A 34 -8.25 5.69 -4.48
CA SER A 34 -8.96 6.13 -5.68
C SER A 34 -10.34 6.70 -5.37
N GLU A 35 -10.97 6.21 -4.30
CA GLU A 35 -12.29 6.69 -3.91
C GLU A 35 -12.26 7.99 -3.12
N ARG A 36 -11.17 8.27 -2.43
CA ARG A 36 -11.14 9.36 -1.46
C ARG A 36 -10.18 10.51 -1.73
N ILE A 37 -9.17 10.29 -2.56
CA ILE A 37 -8.16 11.33 -2.72
C ILE A 37 -8.71 12.61 -3.37
N GLY A 38 -9.60 12.44 -4.33
CA GLY A 38 -10.31 13.57 -4.92
C GLY A 38 -9.41 14.71 -5.36
N GLU A 39 -9.85 15.92 -5.06
CA GLU A 39 -9.14 17.12 -5.47
C GLU A 39 -8.01 17.52 -4.53
N ASP A 40 -7.90 16.88 -3.40
CA ASP A 40 -6.91 17.25 -2.39
C ASP A 40 -5.49 16.85 -2.80
N LYS A 41 -5.37 15.92 -3.73
CA LYS A 41 -4.10 15.45 -4.25
C LYS A 41 -3.20 14.77 -3.24
N SER A 42 -3.60 14.69 -2.00
CA SER A 42 -2.87 13.95 -0.99
C SER A 42 -3.83 13.48 0.08
N MET A 43 -3.52 12.36 0.69
CA MET A 43 -4.28 11.88 1.83
C MET A 43 -3.41 10.92 2.63
N TYR A 44 -3.71 10.79 3.90
CA TYR A 44 -3.06 9.81 4.74
C TYR A 44 -4.10 9.23 5.68
N GLY A 45 -3.79 8.08 6.20
CA GLY A 45 -4.72 7.43 7.11
C GLY A 45 -4.23 6.07 7.50
N ASP A 46 -5.11 5.31 8.12
CA ASP A 46 -4.82 3.96 8.50
C ASP A 46 -6.06 3.10 8.31
N LEU A 47 -5.83 1.80 8.22
CA LEU A 47 -6.93 0.86 8.13
C LEU A 47 -6.49 -0.50 8.66
N ASP A 48 -7.47 -1.31 9.00
CA ASP A 48 -7.24 -2.66 9.48
C ASP A 48 -7.82 -3.64 8.49
N LEU A 49 -7.06 -4.70 8.22
CA LEU A 49 -7.48 -5.74 7.29
C LEU A 49 -7.28 -7.10 7.94
N ASP A 50 -8.07 -8.06 7.50
CA ASP A 50 -7.83 -9.46 7.84
C ASP A 50 -7.40 -10.13 6.55
N VAL A 51 -6.18 -10.64 6.51
CA VAL A 51 -5.64 -11.28 5.33
C VAL A 51 -5.58 -12.78 5.55
N GLU A 52 -6.20 -13.52 4.66
CA GLU A 52 -6.21 -14.97 4.75
C GLU A 52 -5.01 -15.54 4.00
N VAL A 53 -4.21 -16.33 4.70
CA VAL A 53 -3.05 -16.99 4.13
C VAL A 53 -3.05 -18.43 4.62
N ASP A 54 -3.21 -19.38 3.69
CA ASP A 54 -3.14 -20.80 4.00
C ASP A 54 -4.07 -21.22 5.15
N ASP A 55 -5.33 -20.78 5.09
CA ASP A 55 -6.35 -21.08 6.08
C ASP A 55 -6.18 -20.38 7.42
N GLU A 56 -5.21 -19.46 7.51
CA GLU A 56 -5.04 -18.62 8.68
C GLU A 56 -5.46 -17.20 8.34
N ILE A 57 -6.08 -16.54 9.30
CA ILE A 57 -6.43 -15.12 9.13
C ILE A 57 -5.50 -14.30 9.99
N LEU A 58 -4.76 -13.40 9.36
CA LEU A 58 -3.81 -12.55 10.04
C LEU A 58 -4.33 -11.11 10.08
N PRO A 59 -4.54 -10.56 11.29
CA PRO A 59 -4.91 -9.15 11.39
C PRO A 59 -3.74 -8.28 11.00
N VAL A 60 -4.00 -7.28 10.19
CA VAL A 60 -2.97 -6.40 9.64
C VAL A 60 -3.41 -4.96 9.83
N HIS A 61 -2.53 -4.14 10.36
CA HIS A 61 -2.76 -2.70 10.48
C HIS A 61 -1.89 -1.98 9.47
N VAL A 62 -2.48 -1.10 8.68
CA VAL A 62 -1.79 -0.40 7.60
C VAL A 62 -1.89 1.09 7.81
N ILE A 63 -0.75 1.76 7.79
CA ILE A 63 -0.68 3.21 7.82
C ILE A 63 -0.19 3.64 6.45
N TYR A 64 -0.86 4.58 5.82
CA TYR A 64 -0.51 4.93 4.45
C TYR A 64 -0.54 6.43 4.22
N ASP A 65 0.18 6.85 3.17
CA ASP A 65 0.27 8.22 2.74
C ASP A 65 0.25 8.19 1.21
N ALA A 66 -0.67 8.89 0.60
CA ALA A 66 -0.85 8.88 -0.84
C ALA A 66 -0.73 10.28 -1.40
N TYR A 67 -0.13 10.39 -2.56
CA TYR A 67 0.03 11.65 -3.25
C TYR A 67 -0.32 11.48 -4.72
N ASP A 68 -1.20 12.33 -5.22
CA ASP A 68 -1.59 12.32 -6.62
C ASP A 68 -0.68 13.29 -7.38
N GLY A 69 0.28 12.73 -8.09
CA GLY A 69 1.22 13.51 -8.90
C GLY A 69 0.73 13.74 -10.33
N THR A 70 -0.54 13.41 -10.59
CA THR A 70 -1.10 13.58 -11.92
C THR A 70 -1.13 15.05 -12.32
N THR A 71 -0.67 15.33 -13.53
CA THR A 71 -0.75 16.67 -14.09
C THR A 71 -1.50 16.62 -15.41
N VAL A 72 -2.24 17.69 -15.66
CA VAL A 72 -2.97 17.81 -16.91
C VAL A 72 -2.27 18.93 -17.71
N THR A 73 -1.84 18.58 -18.92
CA THR A 73 -1.26 19.54 -19.81
C THR A 73 -2.33 19.95 -20.82
N TYR A 74 -2.70 21.22 -20.78
CA TYR A 74 -3.72 21.71 -21.70
C TYR A 74 -3.08 22.01 -23.05
N GLY A 75 -3.63 21.42 -24.08
CA GLY A 75 -3.13 21.61 -25.41
C GLY A 75 -3.51 22.97 -25.98
N ASP A 76 -2.89 23.31 -27.09
CA ASP A 76 -3.27 24.50 -27.81
C ASP A 76 -4.10 24.10 -29.02
N TYR A 77 -4.17 24.97 -29.99
CA TYR A 77 -4.97 24.74 -31.17
C TYR A 77 -4.56 23.47 -31.94
N PHE A 78 -3.30 23.12 -31.89
CA PHE A 78 -2.76 22.01 -32.67
C PHE A 78 -2.42 20.78 -31.81
N THR A 79 -2.39 20.93 -30.52
CA THR A 79 -1.94 19.88 -29.62
C THR A 79 -3.07 19.48 -28.66
N PRO A 80 -3.43 18.20 -28.59
CA PRO A 80 -4.51 17.80 -27.68
C PRO A 80 -4.05 17.87 -26.22
N ASP A 81 -5.01 18.00 -25.32
CA ASP A 81 -4.76 17.92 -23.89
C ASP A 81 -4.36 16.50 -23.55
N TYR A 82 -3.53 16.35 -22.53
CA TYR A 82 -3.22 15.02 -22.03
C TYR A 82 -2.98 15.05 -20.54
N VAL A 83 -3.13 13.88 -19.92
CA VAL A 83 -2.92 13.69 -18.48
C VAL A 83 -1.69 12.82 -18.30
N ASP A 84 -0.80 13.23 -17.43
CA ASP A 84 0.43 12.50 -17.17
C ASP A 84 0.62 12.38 -15.66
N GLY A 85 1.25 11.27 -15.24
CA GLY A 85 1.56 11.04 -13.86
C GLY A 85 0.71 9.93 -13.27
N SER A 86 0.94 9.70 -12.00
CA SER A 86 0.29 8.61 -11.28
C SER A 86 0.08 9.00 -9.83
N ILE A 87 -0.68 8.18 -9.12
CA ILE A 87 -0.87 8.32 -7.68
C ILE A 87 0.14 7.41 -7.00
N GLU A 88 0.97 7.97 -6.15
CA GLU A 88 1.95 7.20 -5.39
C GLU A 88 1.44 6.95 -3.98
N VAL A 89 1.54 5.72 -3.52
CA VAL A 89 1.11 5.35 -2.17
C VAL A 89 2.28 4.73 -1.45
N LYS A 90 2.62 5.28 -0.29
CA LYS A 90 3.62 4.73 0.61
C LYS A 90 2.88 4.19 1.81
N TYR A 91 3.28 3.02 2.28
CA TYR A 91 2.54 2.40 3.38
C TYR A 91 3.47 1.60 4.27
N GLU A 92 3.03 1.43 5.51
CA GLU A 92 3.69 0.61 6.50
C GLU A 92 2.68 -0.41 7.00
N VAL A 93 3.10 -1.66 7.12
CA VAL A 93 2.23 -2.76 7.52
C VAL A 93 2.73 -3.39 8.80
N GLU A 94 1.83 -3.55 9.76
CA GLU A 94 2.10 -4.28 10.99
C GLU A 94 1.23 -5.52 10.96
N VAL A 95 1.84 -6.70 11.09
CA VAL A 95 1.14 -7.98 11.04
C VAL A 95 1.07 -8.57 12.43
N TYR A 96 -0.11 -9.00 12.85
CA TYR A 96 -0.33 -9.53 14.19
C TYR A 96 -0.80 -10.98 14.13
N ASP A 97 -0.57 -11.72 15.19
CA ASP A 97 -1.10 -13.06 15.28
C ASP A 97 -2.50 -13.01 15.93
N GLU A 98 -3.11 -14.18 16.14
CA GLU A 98 -4.47 -14.23 16.68
C GLU A 98 -4.54 -13.74 18.13
N ASP A 99 -3.41 -13.68 18.83
CA ASP A 99 -3.36 -13.17 20.19
C ASP A 99 -3.08 -11.65 20.22
N GLY A 100 -2.93 -11.04 19.07
CA GLY A 100 -2.66 -9.61 19.01
C GLY A 100 -1.20 -9.23 19.17
N ILE A 101 -0.30 -10.21 19.05
CA ILE A 101 1.12 -9.96 19.19
C ILE A 101 1.71 -9.67 17.80
N GLU A 102 2.49 -8.61 17.68
CA GLU A 102 3.08 -8.23 16.41
C GLU A 102 4.07 -9.30 15.94
N MET A 103 3.85 -9.81 14.75
CA MET A 103 4.70 -10.82 14.15
C MET A 103 5.79 -10.21 13.28
N CYS A 104 5.45 -9.19 12.52
CA CYS A 104 6.44 -8.49 11.70
C CYS A 104 5.90 -7.14 11.28
N LYS A 105 6.79 -6.34 10.71
CA LYS A 105 6.47 -5.00 10.24
C LYS A 105 7.30 -4.76 8.98
N PHE A 106 6.68 -4.22 7.95
CA PHE A 106 7.41 -3.88 6.73
C PHE A 106 6.76 -2.67 6.08
N ASN A 107 7.48 -2.04 5.17
CA ASN A 107 6.94 -0.92 4.41
C ASN A 107 7.26 -1.09 2.94
N ASP A 108 6.52 -0.41 2.11
CA ASP A 108 6.71 -0.46 0.67
C ASP A 108 5.95 0.71 0.05
N SER A 109 5.98 0.78 -1.25
CA SER A 109 5.23 1.79 -1.98
C SER A 109 4.82 1.24 -3.34
N PHE A 110 3.82 1.85 -3.93
CA PHE A 110 3.39 1.48 -5.27
C PHE A 110 2.73 2.70 -5.94
N GLU A 111 2.56 2.60 -7.26
CA GLU A 111 1.93 3.66 -8.03
C GLU A 111 0.82 3.07 -8.88
N PHE A 112 -0.20 3.86 -9.13
CA PHE A 112 -1.28 3.46 -10.05
C PHE A 112 -1.88 4.68 -10.71
N GLU A 113 -2.60 4.47 -11.81
CA GLU A 113 -3.21 5.56 -12.57
C GLU A 113 -4.73 5.60 -12.49
#